data_9e26f991d308610326f10bca204112f2
#
_entry.id   9e26f991d308610326f10bca204112f2
#
_cell.length_a   1.000
_cell.length_b   1.000
_cell.length_c   1.000
_cell.angle_alpha   90.00
_cell.angle_beta   90.00
_cell.angle_gamma   90.00
#
_symmetry.space_group_name_H-M   'P 1'
#
loop_
_entity.id
_entity.type
_entity.pdbx_description
1 polymer ?
#
loop_
_entity_poly.entity_id
_entity_poly.type
_entity_poly.pdbx_seq_one_letter_code
_entity_poly.pdbx_strand_id
1 'polypeptide(L)'
;MLVNTFNPFDNLLLSSLIAAIPIVLFLLCLTVFKMKGIYAAITTLVVTLLIAIPFFKLPVGIASGAVVEGFFQGIIPIGYIVMMAVLLYKITVESGQFLTIQDSITNISQDQRIQVLLIGFAFNAFLEGAAGFGVPIAICALLLTQLGFNPLKAAMLCLVANAASGAFGAIGIPVGVVETLKLPGDVSVLGVSQSATLTLAIINFIIPFLLIFIIDGFRGVKETLPAILVVSITYTLTQGLLTVFSGPELADIIPPLLTMLALAVFSKKFQPKHIYRVNKDEEIEPAKAHSAKAVLHAWSPFIVLTVIVMIWSAPFFKNLFLPNGALSSLVFKFNLPGTISEVTHKPLVLTLNIIGQTGTAILLTIIITILMSKKVNFKDAGRLFGVTFKELWLPVLTICFILAISKITTYSGLSAAMGQGIAKAGNVFPVLSPILGWIGVFMTGSVVNNNSLFAPIQASVAQQIGTSGSLLVSANTVGGVAAKLISPQSIAIATAAVKQVGKESELLKMTLKYSVCLLIFICIWTFILSLL
;
A
#
# COMPACT_ATOMS: atom_id res chain seq x y z
N MET A 1 -21.40 -8.97 12.18
CA MET A 1 -22.66 -8.40 11.70
C MET A 1 -23.46 -7.92 12.90
N LEU A 2 -24.33 -6.94 12.72
CA LEU A 2 -25.13 -6.33 13.79
C LEU A 2 -26.64 -6.56 13.58
N VAL A 3 -26.99 -7.41 12.63
CA VAL A 3 -28.35 -7.89 12.32
C VAL A 3 -28.45 -9.39 12.55
N ASN A 4 -29.66 -9.89 12.75
CA ASN A 4 -29.91 -11.29 13.12
C ASN A 4 -29.78 -12.28 11.96
N THR A 5 -29.82 -11.84 10.71
CA THR A 5 -29.75 -12.73 9.55
C THR A 5 -28.91 -12.13 8.42
N PHE A 6 -28.16 -12.99 7.73
CA PHE A 6 -27.47 -12.68 6.46
C PHE A 6 -28.20 -13.30 5.26
N ASN A 7 -29.25 -14.08 5.48
CA ASN A 7 -30.04 -14.77 4.44
C ASN A 7 -31.50 -14.29 4.47
N PRO A 8 -31.78 -13.03 4.12
CA PRO A 8 -33.12 -12.43 4.26
C PRO A 8 -34.17 -13.01 3.31
N PHE A 9 -33.74 -13.74 2.28
CA PHE A 9 -34.65 -14.32 1.27
C PHE A 9 -34.89 -15.83 1.47
N ASP A 10 -34.41 -16.43 2.56
CA ASP A 10 -34.40 -17.88 2.79
C ASP A 10 -33.78 -18.67 1.62
N ASN A 11 -33.06 -18.00 0.77
CA ASN A 11 -32.31 -18.53 -0.37
C ASN A 11 -30.91 -17.91 -0.39
N LEU A 12 -29.91 -18.71 -0.03
CA LEU A 12 -28.53 -18.26 0.09
C LEU A 12 -27.97 -17.75 -1.23
N LEU A 13 -28.28 -18.38 -2.36
CA LEU A 13 -27.82 -17.94 -3.68
C LEU A 13 -28.39 -16.56 -4.02
N LEU A 14 -29.69 -16.36 -3.83
CA LEU A 14 -30.33 -15.07 -4.08
C LEU A 14 -29.79 -13.99 -3.16
N SER A 15 -29.64 -14.30 -1.86
CA SER A 15 -29.08 -13.38 -0.86
C SER A 15 -27.65 -12.98 -1.22
N SER A 16 -26.82 -13.94 -1.66
CA SER A 16 -25.45 -13.67 -2.10
C SER A 16 -25.37 -12.81 -3.36
N LEU A 17 -26.21 -13.09 -4.35
CA LEU A 17 -26.26 -12.32 -5.60
C LEU A 17 -26.68 -10.87 -5.35
N ILE A 18 -27.71 -10.66 -4.51
CA ILE A 18 -28.14 -9.29 -4.15
C ILE A 18 -27.06 -8.59 -3.33
N ALA A 19 -26.41 -9.30 -2.41
CA ALA A 19 -25.30 -8.76 -1.62
C ALA A 19 -24.10 -8.36 -2.48
N ALA A 20 -23.88 -9.01 -3.63
CA ALA A 20 -22.79 -8.69 -4.55
C ALA A 20 -23.05 -7.44 -5.41
N ILE A 21 -24.30 -7.00 -5.55
CA ILE A 21 -24.68 -5.87 -6.41
C ILE A 21 -23.83 -4.61 -6.14
N PRO A 22 -23.63 -4.15 -4.89
CA PRO A 22 -22.82 -2.96 -4.64
C PRO A 22 -21.41 -3.07 -5.18
N ILE A 23 -20.75 -4.21 -5.00
CA ILE A 23 -19.38 -4.43 -5.46
C ILE A 23 -19.32 -4.48 -6.99
N VAL A 24 -20.22 -5.26 -7.61
CA VAL A 24 -20.32 -5.32 -9.08
C VAL A 24 -20.62 -3.94 -9.66
N LEU A 25 -21.52 -3.19 -9.04
CA LEU A 25 -21.84 -1.81 -9.46
C LEU A 25 -20.61 -0.90 -9.37
N PHE A 26 -19.86 -0.95 -8.25
CA PHE A 26 -18.64 -0.16 -8.09
C PHE A 26 -17.66 -0.44 -9.22
N LEU A 27 -17.45 -1.72 -9.53
CA LEU A 27 -16.58 -2.15 -10.61
C LEU A 27 -17.09 -1.66 -11.98
N LEU A 28 -18.39 -1.78 -12.26
CA LEU A 28 -19.00 -1.29 -13.50
C LEU A 28 -18.91 0.24 -13.61
N CYS A 29 -19.11 0.98 -12.52
CA CYS A 29 -18.96 2.43 -12.51
C CYS A 29 -17.55 2.86 -12.95
N LEU A 30 -16.51 2.14 -12.50
CA LEU A 30 -15.12 2.46 -12.85
C LEU A 30 -14.76 2.02 -14.27
N THR A 31 -15.22 0.85 -14.73
CA THR A 31 -14.78 0.25 -15.99
C THR A 31 -15.65 0.60 -17.18
N VAL A 32 -16.95 0.35 -17.06
CA VAL A 32 -17.92 0.53 -18.16
C VAL A 32 -18.33 1.99 -18.26
N PHE A 33 -18.75 2.58 -17.14
CA PHE A 33 -19.20 3.97 -17.11
C PHE A 33 -18.05 4.97 -16.99
N LYS A 34 -16.80 4.50 -16.77
CA LYS A 34 -15.58 5.34 -16.67
C LYS A 34 -15.72 6.52 -15.70
N MET A 35 -16.47 6.32 -14.62
CA MET A 35 -16.70 7.34 -13.60
C MET A 35 -15.42 7.60 -12.80
N LYS A 36 -15.23 8.82 -12.31
CA LYS A 36 -14.18 9.09 -11.33
C LYS A 36 -14.46 8.32 -10.04
N GLY A 37 -13.41 7.83 -9.36
CA GLY A 37 -13.52 6.98 -8.17
C GLY A 37 -14.47 7.52 -7.10
N ILE A 38 -14.49 8.84 -6.87
CA ILE A 38 -15.39 9.48 -5.91
C ILE A 38 -16.87 9.29 -6.29
N TYR A 39 -17.25 9.49 -7.55
CA TYR A 39 -18.63 9.31 -8.00
C TYR A 39 -19.04 7.84 -7.97
N ALA A 40 -18.13 6.92 -8.36
CA ALA A 40 -18.36 5.49 -8.23
C ALA A 40 -18.62 5.09 -6.76
N ALA A 41 -17.83 5.60 -5.82
CA ALA A 41 -17.99 5.32 -4.40
C ALA A 41 -19.31 5.90 -3.83
N ILE A 42 -19.70 7.13 -4.21
CA ILE A 42 -20.98 7.74 -3.81
C ILE A 42 -22.15 6.91 -4.33
N THR A 43 -22.16 6.60 -5.63
CA THR A 43 -23.23 5.80 -6.26
C THR A 43 -23.36 4.43 -5.58
N THR A 44 -22.22 3.79 -5.32
CA THR A 44 -22.18 2.49 -4.63
C THR A 44 -22.70 2.60 -3.20
N LEU A 45 -22.32 3.64 -2.44
CA LEU A 45 -22.83 3.84 -1.09
C LEU A 45 -24.36 3.96 -1.07
N VAL A 46 -24.93 4.75 -1.98
CA VAL A 46 -26.39 4.91 -2.09
C VAL A 46 -27.07 3.56 -2.36
N VAL A 47 -26.56 2.80 -3.34
CA VAL A 47 -27.12 1.47 -3.66
C VAL A 47 -26.92 0.49 -2.51
N THR A 48 -25.79 0.54 -1.82
CA THR A 48 -25.55 -0.30 -0.63
C THR A 48 -26.59 -0.03 0.45
N LEU A 49 -26.92 1.23 0.73
CA LEU A 49 -27.96 1.63 1.69
C LEU A 49 -29.35 1.17 1.23
N LEU A 50 -29.67 1.34 -0.06
CA LEU A 50 -30.94 0.89 -0.65
C LEU A 50 -31.10 -0.64 -0.62
N ILE A 51 -30.02 -1.38 -0.50
CA ILE A 51 -30.08 -2.85 -0.34
C ILE A 51 -30.05 -3.24 1.14
N ALA A 52 -29.15 -2.66 1.93
CA ALA A 52 -28.93 -3.05 3.32
C ALA A 52 -30.14 -2.74 4.22
N ILE A 53 -30.77 -1.57 4.06
CA ILE A 53 -31.88 -1.16 4.92
C ILE A 53 -33.15 -2.00 4.67
N PRO A 54 -33.75 -2.04 3.46
CA PRO A 54 -35.01 -2.76 3.25
C PRO A 54 -34.86 -4.28 3.18
N PHE A 55 -33.83 -4.80 2.51
CA PHE A 55 -33.71 -6.24 2.29
C PHE A 55 -32.98 -6.96 3.42
N PHE A 56 -31.84 -6.41 3.89
CA PHE A 56 -31.08 -7.01 4.99
C PHE A 56 -31.51 -6.49 6.37
N LYS A 57 -32.59 -5.69 6.41
CA LYS A 57 -33.22 -5.17 7.64
C LYS A 57 -32.22 -4.43 8.57
N LEU A 58 -31.23 -3.73 7.96
CA LEU A 58 -30.31 -2.91 8.74
C LEU A 58 -31.05 -1.71 9.33
N PRO A 59 -31.10 -1.51 10.66
CA PRO A 59 -31.73 -0.33 11.25
C PRO A 59 -31.08 0.95 10.73
N VAL A 60 -31.91 1.96 10.40
CA VAL A 60 -31.45 3.25 9.85
C VAL A 60 -30.43 3.93 10.77
N GLY A 61 -30.60 3.82 12.10
CA GLY A 61 -29.65 4.33 13.08
C GLY A 61 -28.26 3.66 12.96
N ILE A 62 -28.22 2.33 12.77
CA ILE A 62 -26.95 1.62 12.56
C ILE A 62 -26.35 1.97 11.19
N ALA A 63 -27.18 2.09 10.15
CA ALA A 63 -26.72 2.47 8.82
C ALA A 63 -26.09 3.86 8.81
N SER A 64 -26.72 4.86 9.44
CA SER A 64 -26.13 6.21 9.58
C SER A 64 -24.86 6.21 10.43
N GLY A 65 -24.85 5.43 11.52
CA GLY A 65 -23.66 5.27 12.36
C GLY A 65 -22.49 4.61 11.61
N ALA A 66 -22.77 3.61 10.75
CA ALA A 66 -21.77 2.97 9.90
C ALA A 66 -21.15 3.97 8.91
N VAL A 67 -21.96 4.85 8.31
CA VAL A 67 -21.46 5.93 7.45
C VAL A 67 -20.54 6.87 8.23
N VAL A 68 -20.99 7.35 9.39
CA VAL A 68 -20.17 8.24 10.24
C VAL A 68 -18.88 7.57 10.69
N GLU A 69 -18.91 6.28 11.09
CA GLU A 69 -17.72 5.52 11.47
C GLU A 69 -16.76 5.37 10.29
N GLY A 70 -17.27 5.06 9.09
CA GLY A 70 -16.45 4.94 7.87
C GLY A 70 -15.76 6.25 7.49
N PHE A 71 -16.47 7.36 7.54
CA PHE A 71 -15.90 8.70 7.31
C PHE A 71 -14.87 9.07 8.37
N PHE A 72 -15.18 8.83 9.63
CA PHE A 72 -14.25 9.10 10.73
C PHE A 72 -12.95 8.33 10.55
N GLN A 73 -13.01 7.03 10.27
CA GLN A 73 -11.84 6.19 10.07
C GLN A 73 -11.09 6.51 8.76
N GLY A 74 -11.79 6.98 7.73
CA GLY A 74 -11.17 7.45 6.49
C GLY A 74 -10.37 8.74 6.67
N ILE A 75 -10.81 9.63 7.58
CA ILE A 75 -10.08 10.85 7.93
C ILE A 75 -8.98 10.54 8.95
N ILE A 76 -9.32 9.82 10.01
CA ILE A 76 -8.42 9.43 11.10
C ILE A 76 -8.59 7.92 11.37
N PRO A 77 -7.57 7.09 11.18
CA PRO A 77 -6.13 7.39 10.99
C PRO A 77 -5.69 7.61 9.53
N ILE A 78 -6.44 7.11 8.54
CA ILE A 78 -5.89 6.86 7.19
C ILE A 78 -5.53 8.19 6.49
N GLY A 79 -6.48 9.09 6.34
CA GLY A 79 -6.25 10.39 5.70
C GLY A 79 -5.15 11.20 6.39
N TYR A 80 -5.11 11.14 7.72
CA TYR A 80 -4.10 11.82 8.53
C TYR A 80 -2.69 11.30 8.24
N ILE A 81 -2.49 9.99 8.22
CA ILE A 81 -1.18 9.38 7.88
C ILE A 81 -0.76 9.77 6.46
N VAL A 82 -1.65 9.60 5.48
CA VAL A 82 -1.40 9.91 4.08
C VAL A 82 -0.98 11.36 3.88
N MET A 83 -1.73 12.29 4.48
CA MET A 83 -1.45 13.72 4.36
C MET A 83 -0.12 14.10 4.99
N MET A 84 0.20 13.56 6.17
CA MET A 84 1.46 13.85 6.84
C MET A 84 2.66 13.23 6.09
N ALA A 85 2.53 12.03 5.53
CA ALA A 85 3.58 11.38 4.76
C ALA A 85 3.94 12.18 3.50
N VAL A 86 2.94 12.58 2.72
CA VAL A 86 3.17 13.41 1.52
C VAL A 86 3.67 14.81 1.87
N LEU A 87 3.22 15.39 2.97
CA LEU A 87 3.74 16.67 3.45
C LEU A 87 5.22 16.59 3.84
N LEU A 88 5.64 15.55 4.56
CA LEU A 88 7.06 15.32 4.90
C LEU A 88 7.92 15.20 3.63
N TYR A 89 7.46 14.44 2.65
CA TYR A 89 8.13 14.33 1.36
C TYR A 89 8.26 15.70 0.68
N LYS A 90 7.19 16.51 0.59
CA LYS A 90 7.24 17.84 -0.03
C LYS A 90 8.17 18.80 0.70
N ILE A 91 8.25 18.73 2.02
CA ILE A 91 9.19 19.53 2.83
C ILE A 91 10.63 19.14 2.50
N THR A 92 10.94 17.85 2.34
CA THR A 92 12.27 17.40 1.94
C THR A 92 12.65 17.82 0.52
N VAL A 93 11.69 17.89 -0.38
CA VAL A 93 11.89 18.43 -1.73
C VAL A 93 12.18 19.94 -1.68
N GLU A 94 11.33 20.71 -1.00
CA GLU A 94 11.45 22.17 -0.89
C GLU A 94 12.74 22.59 -0.18
N SER A 95 13.20 21.82 0.80
CA SER A 95 14.48 22.09 1.50
C SER A 95 15.72 21.83 0.63
N GLY A 96 15.56 21.17 -0.53
CA GLY A 96 16.65 20.72 -1.39
C GLY A 96 17.38 19.47 -0.88
N GLN A 97 16.97 18.92 0.27
CA GLN A 97 17.55 17.68 0.81
C GLN A 97 17.34 16.51 -0.15
N PHE A 98 16.16 16.48 -0.81
CA PHE A 98 15.81 15.40 -1.72
C PHE A 98 16.76 15.33 -2.94
N LEU A 99 17.20 16.46 -3.50
CA LEU A 99 18.20 16.51 -4.59
C LEU A 99 19.54 15.91 -4.14
N THR A 100 19.99 16.25 -2.93
CA THR A 100 21.22 15.66 -2.37
C THR A 100 21.10 14.14 -2.17
N ILE A 101 19.90 13.65 -1.79
CA ILE A 101 19.63 12.21 -1.71
C ILE A 101 19.75 11.58 -3.09
N GLN A 102 19.11 12.14 -4.12
CA GLN A 102 19.16 11.64 -5.50
C GLN A 102 20.61 11.60 -6.02
N ASP A 103 21.36 12.69 -5.89
CA ASP A 103 22.76 12.75 -6.29
C ASP A 103 23.61 11.68 -5.58
N SER A 104 23.39 11.48 -4.27
CA SER A 104 24.14 10.51 -3.48
C SER A 104 23.93 9.07 -3.93
N ILE A 105 22.72 8.74 -4.39
CA ILE A 105 22.37 7.41 -4.90
C ILE A 105 22.95 7.21 -6.30
N THR A 106 22.79 8.20 -7.17
CA THR A 106 23.24 8.13 -8.57
C THR A 106 24.76 7.96 -8.67
N ASN A 107 25.53 8.55 -7.74
CA ASN A 107 27.00 8.49 -7.72
C ASN A 107 27.59 7.17 -7.20
N ILE A 108 26.77 6.20 -6.73
CA ILE A 108 27.28 4.93 -6.17
C ILE A 108 27.92 4.05 -7.24
N SER A 109 27.37 4.00 -8.46
CA SER A 109 27.89 3.17 -9.55
C SER A 109 27.59 3.79 -10.92
N GLN A 110 28.53 3.60 -11.86
CA GLN A 110 28.34 3.98 -13.26
C GLN A 110 27.69 2.87 -14.11
N ASP A 111 27.58 1.65 -13.59
CA ASP A 111 26.89 0.54 -14.26
C ASP A 111 25.38 0.69 -14.12
N GLN A 112 24.68 0.83 -15.22
CA GLN A 112 23.24 1.08 -15.22
C GLN A 112 22.42 -0.09 -14.65
N ARG A 113 22.95 -1.31 -14.63
CA ARG A 113 22.33 -2.46 -13.96
C ARG A 113 22.33 -2.26 -12.44
N ILE A 114 23.45 -1.79 -11.89
CA ILE A 114 23.55 -1.43 -10.46
C ILE A 114 22.65 -0.22 -10.13
N GLN A 115 22.59 0.77 -11.03
CA GLN A 115 21.68 1.91 -10.84
C GLN A 115 20.19 1.50 -10.83
N VAL A 116 19.79 0.52 -11.63
CA VAL A 116 18.41 -0.01 -11.57
C VAL A 116 18.14 -0.73 -10.26
N LEU A 117 19.09 -1.47 -9.72
CA LEU A 117 18.95 -2.08 -8.38
C LEU A 117 18.83 -1.02 -7.28
N LEU A 118 19.60 0.07 -7.38
CA LEU A 118 19.56 1.17 -6.41
C LEU A 118 18.29 2.02 -6.55
N ILE A 119 18.04 2.55 -7.77
CA ILE A 119 16.99 3.54 -8.02
C ILE A 119 15.66 2.84 -8.33
N GLY A 120 15.67 1.92 -9.29
CA GLY A 120 14.47 1.23 -9.75
C GLY A 120 13.87 0.30 -8.70
N PHE A 121 14.70 -0.34 -7.87
CA PHE A 121 14.24 -1.26 -6.83
C PHE A 121 14.29 -0.66 -5.42
N ALA A 122 15.47 -0.45 -4.84
CA ALA A 122 15.59 -0.09 -3.43
C ALA A 122 15.05 1.32 -3.13
N PHE A 123 15.43 2.35 -3.89
CA PHE A 123 14.93 3.71 -3.70
C PHE A 123 13.43 3.83 -4.04
N ASN A 124 12.96 3.09 -5.04
CA ASN A 124 11.54 3.00 -5.36
C ASN A 124 10.74 2.43 -4.18
N ALA A 125 11.22 1.34 -3.57
CA ALA A 125 10.59 0.74 -2.40
C ALA A 125 10.60 1.69 -1.20
N PHE A 126 11.71 2.41 -0.98
CA PHE A 126 11.81 3.42 0.07
C PHE A 126 10.78 4.55 -0.12
N LEU A 127 10.65 5.08 -1.33
CA LEU A 127 9.67 6.13 -1.63
C LEU A 127 8.22 5.59 -1.53
N GLU A 128 7.99 4.32 -1.83
CA GLU A 128 6.69 3.67 -1.62
C GLU A 128 6.34 3.64 -0.13
N GLY A 129 7.29 3.25 0.73
CA GLY A 129 7.12 3.30 2.18
C GLY A 129 6.94 4.71 2.72
N ALA A 130 7.71 5.67 2.24
CA ALA A 130 7.72 7.04 2.77
C ALA A 130 6.52 7.89 2.32
N ALA A 131 6.04 7.72 1.07
CA ALA A 131 5.01 8.58 0.49
C ALA A 131 3.90 7.81 -0.23
N GLY A 132 4.21 6.72 -0.93
CA GLY A 132 3.24 5.96 -1.72
C GLY A 132 2.61 6.75 -2.88
N PHE A 133 1.34 6.47 -3.20
CA PHE A 133 0.48 7.23 -4.13
C PHE A 133 1.06 7.53 -5.53
N GLY A 134 1.98 6.66 -6.02
CA GLY A 134 2.60 6.81 -7.34
C GLY A 134 3.84 7.71 -7.36
N VAL A 135 4.18 8.37 -6.26
CA VAL A 135 5.42 9.17 -6.12
C VAL A 135 6.67 8.34 -6.46
N PRO A 136 6.82 7.09 -5.97
CA PRO A 136 7.97 6.25 -6.28
C PRO A 136 8.16 6.03 -7.78
N ILE A 137 7.09 5.64 -8.45
CA ILE A 137 7.11 5.34 -9.90
C ILE A 137 7.49 6.60 -10.68
N ALA A 138 6.86 7.74 -10.36
CA ALA A 138 7.12 8.99 -11.05
C ALA A 138 8.58 9.43 -10.95
N ILE A 139 9.13 9.42 -9.74
CA ILE A 139 10.50 9.89 -9.48
C ILE A 139 11.54 8.93 -10.04
N CYS A 140 11.40 7.63 -9.73
CA CYS A 140 12.41 6.66 -10.14
C CYS A 140 12.42 6.45 -11.66
N ALA A 141 11.26 6.47 -12.32
CA ALA A 141 11.20 6.39 -13.78
C ALA A 141 11.83 7.62 -14.45
N LEU A 142 11.60 8.81 -13.90
CA LEU A 142 12.25 10.04 -14.38
C LEU A 142 13.77 9.97 -14.21
N LEU A 143 14.26 9.55 -13.04
CA LEU A 143 15.69 9.39 -12.77
C LEU A 143 16.35 8.38 -13.72
N LEU A 144 15.73 7.21 -13.92
CA LEU A 144 16.24 6.22 -14.88
C LEU A 144 16.25 6.78 -16.31
N THR A 145 15.25 7.58 -16.68
CA THR A 145 15.23 8.25 -17.99
C THR A 145 16.37 9.25 -18.14
N GLN A 146 16.68 10.04 -17.09
CA GLN A 146 17.82 10.95 -17.06
C GLN A 146 19.17 10.23 -17.15
N LEU A 147 19.21 8.96 -16.72
CA LEU A 147 20.36 8.08 -16.85
C LEU A 147 20.46 7.38 -18.21
N GLY A 148 19.66 7.80 -19.20
CA GLY A 148 19.71 7.30 -20.58
C GLY A 148 18.85 6.08 -20.87
N PHE A 149 17.99 5.63 -19.93
CA PHE A 149 17.01 4.56 -20.23
C PHE A 149 15.90 5.08 -21.14
N ASN A 150 15.42 4.21 -22.03
CA ASN A 150 14.18 4.52 -22.76
C ASN A 150 13.04 4.83 -21.75
N PRO A 151 12.31 5.94 -21.95
CA PRO A 151 11.30 6.41 -20.98
C PRO A 151 10.24 5.37 -20.61
N LEU A 152 9.67 4.64 -21.59
CA LEU A 152 8.68 3.60 -21.30
C LEU A 152 9.31 2.38 -20.61
N LYS A 153 10.55 2.02 -20.96
CA LYS A 153 11.27 0.94 -20.31
C LYS A 153 11.60 1.29 -18.86
N ALA A 154 12.01 2.54 -18.59
CA ALA A 154 12.22 3.06 -17.22
C ALA A 154 10.94 2.98 -16.38
N ALA A 155 9.81 3.45 -16.93
CA ALA A 155 8.50 3.37 -16.30
C ALA A 155 8.09 1.92 -16.00
N MET A 156 8.28 1.01 -16.96
CA MET A 156 7.99 -0.42 -16.79
C MET A 156 8.84 -1.04 -15.68
N LEU A 157 10.14 -0.76 -15.63
CA LEU A 157 11.03 -1.29 -14.59
C LEU A 157 10.60 -0.83 -13.19
N CYS A 158 10.21 0.44 -13.04
CA CYS A 158 9.73 0.97 -11.76
C CYS A 158 8.38 0.37 -11.35
N LEU A 159 7.47 0.13 -12.31
CA LEU A 159 6.20 -0.56 -12.06
C LEU A 159 6.44 -1.99 -11.60
N VAL A 160 7.32 -2.75 -12.28
CA VAL A 160 7.65 -4.13 -11.91
C VAL A 160 8.31 -4.19 -10.53
N ALA A 161 9.23 -3.28 -10.24
CA ALA A 161 9.89 -3.20 -8.94
C ALA A 161 8.91 -2.91 -7.80
N ASN A 162 7.86 -2.11 -8.06
CA ASN A 162 6.84 -1.78 -7.06
C ASN A 162 6.02 -2.99 -6.58
N ALA A 163 6.11 -4.15 -7.27
CA ALA A 163 5.54 -5.40 -6.80
C ALA A 163 6.16 -5.90 -5.47
N ALA A 164 7.37 -5.47 -5.14
CA ALA A 164 8.02 -5.83 -3.88
C ALA A 164 7.52 -5.02 -2.68
N SER A 165 7.10 -3.77 -2.90
CA SER A 165 6.79 -2.81 -1.83
C SER A 165 5.32 -2.38 -1.77
N GLY A 166 4.53 -2.65 -2.79
CA GLY A 166 3.16 -2.12 -2.88
C GLY A 166 2.20 -2.54 -1.78
N ALA A 167 2.51 -3.60 -1.02
CA ALA A 167 1.70 -4.07 0.10
C ALA A 167 1.86 -3.20 1.37
N PHE A 168 3.01 -2.56 1.54
CA PHE A 168 3.38 -1.83 2.75
C PHE A 168 3.63 -0.33 2.50
N GLY A 169 3.18 0.17 1.36
CA GLY A 169 3.34 1.58 0.99
C GLY A 169 2.72 2.56 1.99
N ALA A 170 3.16 3.81 1.95
CA ALA A 170 2.70 4.90 2.83
C ALA A 170 2.62 4.45 4.31
N ILE A 171 3.75 3.95 4.83
CA ILE A 171 3.91 3.51 6.23
C ILE A 171 2.91 2.39 6.59
N GLY A 172 2.78 1.39 5.69
CA GLY A 172 2.01 0.17 5.94
C GLY A 172 0.50 0.30 5.89
N ILE A 173 -0.06 1.43 5.43
CA ILE A 173 -1.51 1.64 5.39
C ILE A 173 -2.29 0.54 4.66
N PRO A 174 -1.83 -0.01 3.51
CA PRO A 174 -2.58 -1.06 2.80
C PRO A 174 -2.95 -2.26 3.66
N VAL A 175 -2.03 -2.69 4.53
CA VAL A 175 -2.30 -3.74 5.53
C VAL A 175 -2.90 -3.15 6.80
N GLY A 176 -2.45 -1.99 7.24
CA GLY A 176 -2.91 -1.31 8.44
C GLY A 176 -4.43 -1.00 8.45
N VAL A 177 -5.05 -0.80 7.27
CA VAL A 177 -6.49 -0.56 7.15
C VAL A 177 -7.33 -1.69 7.76
N VAL A 178 -6.80 -2.90 7.81
CA VAL A 178 -7.46 -4.09 8.39
C VAL A 178 -7.88 -3.85 9.84
N GLU A 179 -7.11 -3.08 10.62
CA GLU A 179 -7.46 -2.72 12.00
C GLU A 179 -8.79 -1.97 12.09
N THR A 180 -9.09 -1.14 11.09
CA THR A 180 -10.32 -0.33 11.07
C THR A 180 -11.56 -1.14 10.68
N LEU A 181 -11.39 -2.31 10.05
CA LEU A 181 -12.49 -3.07 9.45
C LEU A 181 -13.25 -3.96 10.43
N LYS A 182 -12.65 -4.29 11.58
CA LYS A 182 -13.24 -5.23 12.59
C LYS A 182 -13.65 -6.54 11.92
N LEU A 183 -12.71 -7.20 11.27
CA LEU A 183 -12.96 -8.42 10.50
C LEU A 183 -13.37 -9.58 11.40
N PRO A 184 -14.18 -10.54 10.91
CA PRO A 184 -14.50 -11.75 11.63
C PRO A 184 -13.31 -12.69 11.71
N GLY A 185 -13.26 -13.52 12.78
CA GLY A 185 -12.16 -14.46 13.04
C GLY A 185 -10.91 -13.77 13.60
N ASP A 186 -9.80 -14.50 13.62
CA ASP A 186 -8.52 -14.04 14.19
C ASP A 186 -7.69 -13.23 13.18
N VAL A 187 -8.34 -12.33 12.41
CA VAL A 187 -7.66 -11.49 11.44
C VAL A 187 -7.12 -10.25 12.13
N SER A 188 -5.81 -10.15 12.20
CA SER A 188 -5.10 -8.99 12.76
C SER A 188 -4.13 -8.38 11.74
N VAL A 189 -3.75 -7.12 11.95
CA VAL A 189 -2.74 -6.45 11.11
C VAL A 189 -1.43 -7.23 11.09
N LEU A 190 -0.99 -7.69 12.25
CA LEU A 190 0.24 -8.50 12.36
C LEU A 190 0.09 -9.85 11.65
N GLY A 191 -1.04 -10.56 11.83
CA GLY A 191 -1.30 -11.84 11.16
C GLY A 191 -1.34 -11.71 9.63
N VAL A 192 -1.94 -10.62 9.11
CA VAL A 192 -1.94 -10.33 7.67
C VAL A 192 -0.53 -9.99 7.19
N SER A 193 0.26 -9.21 7.95
CA SER A 193 1.67 -8.93 7.64
C SER A 193 2.50 -10.20 7.57
N GLN A 194 2.38 -11.08 8.55
CA GLN A 194 3.08 -12.36 8.61
C GLN A 194 2.72 -13.25 7.42
N SER A 195 1.42 -13.38 7.12
CA SER A 195 0.94 -14.16 5.98
C SER A 195 1.40 -13.57 4.63
N ALA A 196 1.39 -12.23 4.50
CA ALA A 196 1.89 -11.56 3.30
C ALA A 196 3.39 -11.80 3.10
N THR A 197 4.17 -11.87 4.17
CA THR A 197 5.60 -12.15 4.14
C THR A 197 5.91 -13.50 3.48
N LEU A 198 5.11 -14.53 3.73
CA LEU A 198 5.31 -15.86 3.15
C LEU A 198 5.28 -15.83 1.60
N THR A 199 4.50 -14.93 1.03
CA THR A 199 4.41 -14.77 -0.43
C THR A 199 5.41 -13.71 -0.93
N LEU A 200 5.50 -12.58 -0.25
CA LEU A 200 6.37 -11.47 -0.67
C LEU A 200 7.86 -11.81 -0.54
N ALA A 201 8.28 -12.65 0.40
CA ALA A 201 9.68 -13.05 0.50
C ALA A 201 10.21 -13.68 -0.80
N ILE A 202 9.40 -14.51 -1.46
CA ILE A 202 9.77 -15.11 -2.75
C ILE A 202 9.79 -14.04 -3.85
N ILE A 203 8.76 -13.20 -3.92
CA ILE A 203 8.67 -12.12 -4.92
C ILE A 203 9.83 -11.15 -4.76
N ASN A 204 10.12 -10.69 -3.55
CA ASN A 204 11.18 -9.73 -3.24
C ASN A 204 12.56 -10.27 -3.58
N PHE A 205 12.78 -11.57 -3.37
CA PHE A 205 14.03 -12.20 -3.75
C PHE A 205 14.19 -12.28 -5.27
N ILE A 206 13.12 -12.52 -6.02
CA ILE A 206 13.15 -12.73 -7.47
C ILE A 206 13.15 -11.40 -8.25
N ILE A 207 12.48 -10.36 -7.77
CA ILE A 207 12.33 -9.09 -8.53
C ILE A 207 13.67 -8.48 -8.94
N PRO A 208 14.73 -8.38 -8.11
CA PRO A 208 16.04 -7.87 -8.55
C PRO A 208 16.64 -8.66 -9.71
N PHE A 209 16.51 -9.99 -9.72
CA PHE A 209 16.93 -10.82 -10.85
C PHE A 209 16.13 -10.52 -12.10
N LEU A 210 14.81 -10.37 -11.97
CA LEU A 210 13.90 -10.07 -13.07
C LEU A 210 14.23 -8.71 -13.69
N LEU A 211 14.50 -7.68 -12.89
CA LEU A 211 14.85 -6.34 -13.38
C LEU A 211 16.13 -6.39 -14.23
N ILE A 212 17.17 -7.07 -13.76
CA ILE A 212 18.42 -7.18 -14.52
C ILE A 212 18.23 -8.04 -15.76
N PHE A 213 17.45 -9.12 -15.66
CA PHE A 213 17.10 -9.93 -16.84
C PHE A 213 16.36 -9.13 -17.93
N ILE A 214 15.45 -8.24 -17.55
CA ILE A 214 14.74 -7.35 -18.49
C ILE A 214 15.70 -6.38 -19.20
N ILE A 215 16.77 -5.97 -18.53
CA ILE A 215 17.72 -4.98 -19.08
C ILE A 215 18.74 -5.64 -20.01
N ASP A 216 19.40 -6.71 -19.56
CA ASP A 216 20.59 -7.27 -20.18
C ASP A 216 20.57 -8.82 -20.25
N GLY A 217 19.39 -9.44 -20.07
CA GLY A 217 19.22 -10.89 -20.18
C GLY A 217 20.04 -11.70 -19.16
N PHE A 218 20.31 -12.97 -19.49
CA PHE A 218 21.10 -13.87 -18.64
C PHE A 218 22.56 -13.43 -18.45
N ARG A 219 23.13 -12.73 -19.43
CA ARG A 219 24.47 -12.18 -19.33
C ARG A 219 24.54 -11.15 -18.20
N GLY A 220 23.60 -10.21 -18.16
CA GLY A 220 23.52 -9.21 -17.11
C GLY A 220 23.37 -9.83 -15.73
N VAL A 221 22.47 -10.82 -15.59
CA VAL A 221 22.30 -11.56 -14.33
C VAL A 221 23.61 -12.24 -13.88
N LYS A 222 24.33 -12.91 -14.79
CA LYS A 222 25.59 -13.59 -14.46
C LYS A 222 26.69 -12.61 -14.04
N GLU A 223 26.83 -11.49 -14.75
CA GLU A 223 27.88 -10.49 -14.48
C GLU A 223 27.62 -9.70 -13.18
N THR A 224 26.35 -9.49 -12.80
CA THR A 224 25.98 -8.72 -11.60
C THR A 224 25.41 -9.58 -10.48
N LEU A 225 25.51 -10.92 -10.60
CA LEU A 225 24.95 -11.86 -9.62
C LEU A 225 25.29 -11.54 -8.15
N PRO A 226 26.56 -11.20 -7.79
CA PRO A 226 26.86 -10.85 -6.40
C PRO A 226 26.10 -9.61 -5.90
N ALA A 227 25.93 -8.58 -6.74
CA ALA A 227 25.18 -7.38 -6.41
C ALA A 227 23.67 -7.67 -6.27
N ILE A 228 23.11 -8.47 -7.18
CA ILE A 228 21.72 -8.94 -7.11
C ILE A 228 21.48 -9.69 -5.80
N LEU A 229 22.38 -10.60 -5.43
CA LEU A 229 22.25 -11.37 -4.17
C LEU A 229 22.31 -10.46 -2.94
N VAL A 230 23.19 -9.47 -2.91
CA VAL A 230 23.24 -8.48 -1.82
C VAL A 230 21.89 -7.77 -1.68
N VAL A 231 21.32 -7.31 -2.79
CA VAL A 231 20.01 -6.63 -2.78
C VAL A 231 18.89 -7.57 -2.35
N SER A 232 18.78 -8.73 -3.00
CA SER A 232 17.70 -9.70 -2.75
C SER A 232 17.71 -10.22 -1.32
N ILE A 233 18.89 -10.60 -0.80
CA ILE A 233 19.02 -11.14 0.56
C ILE A 233 18.75 -10.05 1.59
N THR A 234 19.41 -8.89 1.46
CA THR A 234 19.25 -7.81 2.45
C THR A 234 17.80 -7.34 2.52
N TYR A 235 17.17 -7.07 1.37
CA TYR A 235 15.78 -6.61 1.33
C TYR A 235 14.82 -7.66 1.90
N THR A 236 14.89 -8.89 1.39
CA THR A 236 13.96 -9.95 1.78
C THR A 236 14.06 -10.31 3.26
N LEU A 237 15.28 -10.47 3.78
CA LEU A 237 15.47 -10.80 5.20
C LEU A 237 15.01 -9.67 6.11
N THR A 238 15.41 -8.43 5.83
CA THR A 238 15.05 -7.30 6.70
C THR A 238 13.57 -6.97 6.66
N GLN A 239 12.93 -7.03 5.48
CA GLN A 239 11.48 -6.86 5.37
C GLN A 239 10.75 -7.99 6.09
N GLY A 240 11.16 -9.25 5.86
CA GLY A 240 10.56 -10.42 6.51
C GLY A 240 10.65 -10.34 8.04
N LEU A 241 11.80 -9.98 8.59
CA LEU A 241 11.95 -9.81 10.05
C LEU A 241 11.02 -8.72 10.59
N LEU A 242 10.94 -7.56 9.93
CA LEU A 242 10.08 -6.48 10.40
C LEU A 242 8.59 -6.83 10.32
N THR A 243 8.14 -7.39 9.20
CA THR A 243 6.73 -7.75 9.00
C THR A 243 6.26 -8.86 9.92
N VAL A 244 7.15 -9.79 10.30
CA VAL A 244 6.84 -10.89 11.22
C VAL A 244 6.80 -10.43 12.68
N PHE A 245 7.71 -9.52 13.10
CA PHE A 245 7.86 -9.16 14.51
C PHE A 245 7.28 -7.79 14.87
N SER A 246 7.24 -6.82 13.93
CA SER A 246 6.84 -5.44 14.23
C SER A 246 5.56 -5.01 13.50
N GLY A 247 5.23 -5.63 12.37
CA GLY A 247 4.08 -5.25 11.55
C GLY A 247 4.47 -4.47 10.29
N PRO A 248 3.49 -3.83 9.62
CA PRO A 248 3.68 -3.27 8.29
C PRO A 248 4.34 -1.89 8.23
N GLU A 249 4.39 -1.13 9.34
CA GLU A 249 4.66 0.31 9.33
C GLU A 249 6.07 0.67 8.82
N LEU A 250 7.06 -0.17 9.13
CA LEU A 250 8.46 0.05 8.74
C LEU A 250 8.94 -0.86 7.62
N ALA A 251 8.05 -1.71 7.10
CA ALA A 251 8.40 -2.76 6.14
C ALA A 251 9.00 -2.24 4.82
N ASP A 252 8.68 -1.00 4.42
CA ASP A 252 9.22 -0.36 3.23
C ASP A 252 10.06 0.89 3.53
N ILE A 253 10.48 1.06 4.78
CA ILE A 253 11.39 2.15 5.20
C ILE A 253 12.77 1.59 5.50
N ILE A 254 12.89 0.71 6.50
CA ILE A 254 14.18 0.17 6.94
C ILE A 254 14.81 -0.77 5.91
N PRO A 255 14.10 -1.75 5.33
CA PRO A 255 14.69 -2.69 4.39
C PRO A 255 15.32 -2.01 3.16
N PRO A 256 14.65 -1.09 2.45
CA PRO A 256 15.28 -0.44 1.32
C PRO A 256 16.46 0.47 1.72
N LEU A 257 16.42 1.13 2.88
CA LEU A 257 17.56 1.92 3.39
C LEU A 257 18.78 1.02 3.64
N LEU A 258 18.58 -0.12 4.32
CA LEU A 258 19.65 -1.09 4.55
C LEU A 258 20.15 -1.71 3.25
N THR A 259 19.27 -1.95 2.29
CA THR A 259 19.62 -2.49 0.96
C THR A 259 20.46 -1.49 0.17
N MET A 260 20.07 -0.22 0.15
CA MET A 260 20.87 0.82 -0.50
C MET A 260 22.25 0.96 0.14
N LEU A 261 22.31 0.95 1.47
CA LEU A 261 23.56 1.02 2.22
C LEU A 261 24.45 -0.20 1.93
N ALA A 262 23.89 -1.40 1.99
CA ALA A 262 24.60 -2.65 1.73
C ALA A 262 25.18 -2.66 0.30
N LEU A 263 24.36 -2.28 -0.69
CA LEU A 263 24.79 -2.22 -2.08
C LEU A 263 25.83 -1.12 -2.31
N ALA A 264 25.69 0.06 -1.67
CA ALA A 264 26.67 1.15 -1.75
C ALA A 264 28.04 0.74 -1.17
N VAL A 265 28.05 0.06 -0.02
CA VAL A 265 29.29 -0.47 0.59
C VAL A 265 29.89 -1.58 -0.28
N PHE A 266 29.06 -2.49 -0.79
CA PHE A 266 29.48 -3.60 -1.64
C PHE A 266 30.08 -3.08 -2.96
N SER A 267 29.47 -2.09 -3.60
CA SER A 267 29.91 -1.52 -4.88
C SER A 267 31.26 -0.81 -4.82
N LYS A 268 31.76 -0.44 -3.62
CA LYS A 268 33.13 0.07 -3.45
C LYS A 268 34.19 -0.99 -3.75
N LYS A 269 33.89 -2.27 -3.53
CA LYS A 269 34.81 -3.40 -3.74
C LYS A 269 34.46 -4.23 -4.96
N PHE A 270 33.23 -4.18 -5.41
CA PHE A 270 32.72 -4.95 -6.54
C PHE A 270 32.38 -4.01 -7.70
N GLN A 271 33.03 -4.23 -8.83
CA GLN A 271 32.66 -3.65 -10.12
C GLN A 271 32.44 -4.78 -11.12
N PRO A 272 31.38 -4.75 -11.92
CA PRO A 272 31.20 -5.70 -13.02
C PRO A 272 32.38 -5.61 -13.99
N LYS A 273 32.77 -6.75 -14.59
CA LYS A 273 33.88 -6.79 -15.57
C LYS A 273 33.68 -5.85 -16.76
N HIS A 274 32.42 -5.68 -17.16
CA HIS A 274 32.02 -4.75 -18.21
C HIS A 274 30.94 -3.82 -17.66
N ILE A 275 31.21 -2.52 -17.72
CA ILE A 275 30.21 -1.50 -17.35
C ILE A 275 29.15 -1.49 -18.43
N TYR A 276 27.89 -1.77 -18.03
CA TYR A 276 26.76 -1.74 -18.94
C TYR A 276 26.17 -0.34 -19.05
N ARG A 277 25.98 0.12 -20.29
CA ARG A 277 25.28 1.34 -20.63
C ARG A 277 24.33 1.11 -21.80
N VAL A 278 23.12 1.66 -21.72
CA VAL A 278 22.10 1.57 -22.79
C VAL A 278 22.59 2.32 -24.04
N ASN A 279 23.10 3.54 -23.85
CA ASN A 279 23.71 4.34 -24.91
C ASN A 279 25.23 4.36 -24.68
N LYS A 280 25.96 3.71 -25.56
CA LYS A 280 27.43 3.59 -25.44
C LYS A 280 28.17 4.92 -25.68
N ASP A 281 27.53 5.84 -26.38
CA ASP A 281 28.13 7.08 -26.87
C ASP A 281 27.75 8.33 -26.03
N GLU A 282 26.89 8.19 -25.02
CA GLU A 282 26.52 9.28 -24.13
C GLU A 282 27.43 9.32 -22.89
N GLU A 283 28.21 10.38 -22.75
CA GLU A 283 28.83 10.73 -21.48
C GLU A 283 27.74 11.24 -20.53
N ILE A 284 27.40 10.43 -19.53
CA ILE A 284 26.51 10.87 -18.45
C ILE A 284 27.33 11.76 -17.53
N GLU A 285 26.95 13.05 -17.45
CA GLU A 285 27.55 13.93 -16.45
C GLU A 285 27.36 13.32 -15.05
N PRO A 286 28.45 13.13 -14.29
CA PRO A 286 28.34 12.60 -12.93
C PRO A 286 27.49 13.56 -12.09
N ALA A 287 26.56 13.02 -11.31
CA ALA A 287 25.80 13.82 -10.36
C ALA A 287 26.75 14.53 -9.38
N LYS A 288 26.30 15.65 -8.82
CA LYS A 288 27.11 16.46 -7.93
C LYS A 288 27.61 15.65 -6.73
N ALA A 289 28.91 15.65 -6.51
CA ALA A 289 29.50 15.01 -5.34
C ALA A 289 29.20 15.82 -4.06
N HIS A 290 28.72 15.14 -3.03
CA HIS A 290 28.39 15.72 -1.74
C HIS A 290 29.25 15.13 -0.63
N SER A 291 29.58 15.94 0.39
CA SER A 291 30.27 15.43 1.58
C SER A 291 29.40 14.47 2.37
N ALA A 292 30.00 13.51 3.08
CA ALA A 292 29.27 12.56 3.92
C ALA A 292 28.34 13.27 4.94
N LYS A 293 28.76 14.41 5.47
CA LYS A 293 27.94 15.23 6.38
C LYS A 293 26.71 15.81 5.65
N ALA A 294 26.85 16.28 4.42
CA ALA A 294 25.75 16.79 3.62
C ALA A 294 24.75 15.68 3.27
N VAL A 295 25.24 14.50 2.90
CA VAL A 295 24.42 13.32 2.64
C VAL A 295 23.65 12.90 3.90
N LEU A 296 24.32 12.77 5.05
CA LEU A 296 23.67 12.43 6.31
C LEU A 296 22.60 13.46 6.72
N HIS A 297 22.89 14.75 6.54
CA HIS A 297 21.92 15.81 6.78
C HIS A 297 20.72 15.72 5.81
N ALA A 298 20.95 15.38 4.56
CA ALA A 298 19.88 15.20 3.58
C ALA A 298 18.95 14.03 3.94
N TRP A 299 19.49 12.92 4.44
CA TRP A 299 18.72 11.77 4.90
C TRP A 299 18.09 11.94 6.29
N SER A 300 18.44 13.00 7.04
CA SER A 300 17.98 13.18 8.43
C SER A 300 16.46 13.15 8.61
N PRO A 301 15.60 13.70 7.73
CA PRO A 301 14.14 13.61 7.90
C PRO A 301 13.64 12.16 7.94
N PHE A 302 14.20 11.30 7.10
CA PHE A 302 13.80 9.90 7.01
C PHE A 302 14.42 9.03 8.11
N ILE A 303 15.62 9.38 8.59
CA ILE A 303 16.22 8.75 9.77
C ILE A 303 15.38 9.08 11.02
N VAL A 304 15.00 10.34 11.19
CA VAL A 304 14.11 10.77 12.29
C VAL A 304 12.76 10.09 12.19
N LEU A 305 12.16 10.03 11.00
CA LEU A 305 10.92 9.31 10.74
C LEU A 305 11.03 7.84 11.21
N THR A 306 12.09 7.16 10.79
CA THR A 306 12.31 5.75 11.13
C THR A 306 12.36 5.55 12.64
N VAL A 307 13.14 6.37 13.36
CA VAL A 307 13.27 6.26 14.83
C VAL A 307 11.94 6.53 15.53
N ILE A 308 11.23 7.59 15.14
CA ILE A 308 9.97 7.95 15.77
C ILE A 308 8.89 6.89 15.48
N VAL A 309 8.74 6.44 14.24
CA VAL A 309 7.75 5.40 13.90
C VAL A 309 8.09 4.09 14.60
N MET A 310 9.37 3.73 14.74
CA MET A 310 9.79 2.56 15.53
C MET A 310 9.31 2.64 16.99
N ILE A 311 9.42 3.83 17.62
CA ILE A 311 8.92 4.06 18.98
C ILE A 311 7.39 3.91 19.03
N TRP A 312 6.68 4.54 18.07
CA TRP A 312 5.21 4.50 18.00
C TRP A 312 4.65 3.10 17.73
N SER A 313 5.36 2.28 16.95
CA SER A 313 4.96 0.90 16.64
C SER A 313 5.29 -0.08 17.76
N ALA A 314 6.17 0.29 18.69
CA ALA A 314 6.62 -0.60 19.76
C ALA A 314 5.50 -0.91 20.76
N PRO A 315 5.41 -2.17 21.24
CA PRO A 315 4.37 -2.58 22.20
C PRO A 315 4.32 -1.72 23.47
N PHE A 316 5.49 -1.29 23.99
CA PHE A 316 5.54 -0.46 25.19
C PHE A 316 4.82 0.89 24.99
N PHE A 317 4.94 1.50 23.80
CA PHE A 317 4.28 2.77 23.48
C PHE A 317 2.78 2.56 23.22
N LYS A 318 2.40 1.54 22.43
CA LYS A 318 0.99 1.21 22.17
C LYS A 318 0.22 0.90 23.46
N ASN A 319 0.86 0.22 24.41
CA ASN A 319 0.26 -0.14 25.71
C ASN A 319 -0.09 1.09 26.58
N LEU A 320 0.57 2.24 26.38
CA LEU A 320 0.24 3.48 27.10
C LEU A 320 -1.20 3.94 26.88
N PHE A 321 -1.79 3.62 25.72
CA PHE A 321 -3.14 4.05 25.29
C PHE A 321 -4.22 2.99 25.55
N LEU A 322 -3.85 1.78 26.00
CA LEU A 322 -4.81 0.75 26.37
C LEU A 322 -5.57 1.11 27.67
N PRO A 323 -6.75 0.50 27.94
CA PRO A 323 -7.40 0.63 29.24
C PRO A 323 -6.40 0.29 30.35
N ASN A 324 -6.24 1.17 31.33
CA ASN A 324 -5.23 1.13 32.40
C ASN A 324 -3.80 1.57 32.01
N GLY A 325 -3.53 1.97 30.77
CA GLY A 325 -2.27 2.61 30.40
C GLY A 325 -2.18 4.07 30.87
N ALA A 326 -0.96 4.57 31.06
CA ALA A 326 -0.71 5.92 31.58
C ALA A 326 -1.31 7.06 30.74
N LEU A 327 -1.54 6.84 29.43
CA LEU A 327 -2.11 7.81 28.48
C LEU A 327 -3.53 7.41 28.04
N SER A 328 -4.19 6.50 28.75
CA SER A 328 -5.56 6.06 28.42
C SER A 328 -6.60 7.21 28.45
N SER A 329 -6.37 8.25 29.27
CA SER A 329 -7.20 9.45 29.34
C SER A 329 -7.16 10.30 28.06
N LEU A 330 -6.16 10.12 27.20
CA LEU A 330 -6.04 10.80 25.90
C LEU A 330 -6.74 10.05 24.77
N VAL A 331 -7.37 8.92 25.08
CA VAL A 331 -8.20 8.14 24.15
C VAL A 331 -9.67 8.46 24.40
N PHE A 332 -10.23 9.23 23.49
CA PHE A 332 -11.64 9.65 23.57
C PHE A 332 -12.55 8.60 22.91
N LYS A 333 -13.62 8.24 23.60
CA LYS A 333 -14.64 7.31 23.10
C LYS A 333 -15.99 8.01 23.00
N PHE A 334 -16.58 7.99 21.81
CA PHE A 334 -17.88 8.62 21.55
C PHE A 334 -18.88 7.54 21.16
N ASN A 335 -19.94 7.38 21.96
CA ASN A 335 -21.07 6.52 21.61
C ASN A 335 -21.92 7.24 20.56
N LEU A 336 -22.17 6.57 19.42
CA LEU A 336 -23.05 7.15 18.40
C LEU A 336 -24.52 6.98 18.81
N PRO A 337 -25.29 8.08 18.86
CA PRO A 337 -26.71 8.01 19.23
C PRO A 337 -27.52 7.18 18.22
N GLY A 338 -28.52 6.45 18.70
CA GLY A 338 -29.43 5.67 17.83
C GLY A 338 -28.82 4.46 17.15
N THR A 339 -27.61 4.02 17.56
CA THR A 339 -26.87 2.92 16.92
C THR A 339 -26.83 1.65 17.77
N ILE A 340 -27.78 1.44 18.68
CA ILE A 340 -27.80 0.24 19.52
C ILE A 340 -28.11 -0.97 18.64
N SER A 341 -27.18 -1.93 18.63
CA SER A 341 -27.35 -3.18 17.90
C SER A 341 -28.28 -4.14 18.65
N GLU A 342 -29.21 -4.75 17.94
CA GLU A 342 -30.10 -5.80 18.49
C GLU A 342 -29.33 -7.06 18.88
N VAL A 343 -28.17 -7.31 18.28
CA VAL A 343 -27.34 -8.49 18.53
C VAL A 343 -26.39 -8.29 19.71
N THR A 344 -25.73 -7.11 19.79
CA THR A 344 -24.73 -6.84 20.82
C THR A 344 -25.26 -6.04 22.00
N HIS A 345 -26.45 -5.45 21.88
CA HIS A 345 -27.08 -4.53 22.83
C HIS A 345 -26.18 -3.34 23.22
N LYS A 346 -25.23 -2.98 22.37
CA LYS A 346 -24.28 -1.89 22.58
C LYS A 346 -24.32 -0.91 21.41
N PRO A 347 -24.08 0.39 21.67
CA PRO A 347 -23.97 1.40 20.62
C PRO A 347 -22.66 1.20 19.84
N LEU A 348 -22.60 1.75 18.62
CA LEU A 348 -21.35 1.93 17.91
C LEU A 348 -20.49 2.96 18.62
N VAL A 349 -19.19 2.68 18.75
CA VAL A 349 -18.24 3.54 19.48
C VAL A 349 -17.17 4.02 18.52
N LEU A 350 -17.03 5.33 18.38
CA LEU A 350 -15.87 5.95 17.75
C LEU A 350 -14.75 6.09 18.78
N THR A 351 -13.56 5.61 18.43
CA THR A 351 -12.38 5.76 19.28
C THR A 351 -11.40 6.71 18.63
N LEU A 352 -11.12 7.84 19.29
CA LEU A 352 -10.17 8.84 18.85
C LEU A 352 -8.90 8.78 19.71
N ASN A 353 -7.81 8.26 19.13
CA ASN A 353 -6.48 8.22 19.72
C ASN A 353 -5.49 8.97 18.82
N ILE A 354 -5.54 10.30 18.79
CA ILE A 354 -4.70 11.09 17.89
C ILE A 354 -3.22 10.89 18.18
N ILE A 355 -2.82 10.92 19.45
CA ILE A 355 -1.42 10.87 19.86
C ILE A 355 -0.80 9.51 19.54
N GLY A 356 -1.53 8.42 19.76
CA GLY A 356 -1.07 7.07 19.47
C GLY A 356 -1.05 6.71 17.97
N GLN A 357 -1.58 7.57 17.09
CA GLN A 357 -1.60 7.32 15.65
C GLN A 357 -0.25 7.58 14.99
N THR A 358 0.10 6.78 14.00
CA THR A 358 1.32 6.95 13.18
C THR A 358 1.37 8.32 12.49
N GLY A 359 0.23 8.91 12.15
CA GLY A 359 0.16 10.27 11.61
C GLY A 359 0.80 11.32 12.54
N THR A 360 0.68 11.15 13.87
CA THR A 360 1.32 12.04 14.85
C THR A 360 2.82 11.82 14.92
N ALA A 361 3.30 10.58 14.77
CA ALA A 361 4.72 10.29 14.62
C ALA A 361 5.33 11.04 13.42
N ILE A 362 4.62 11.04 12.27
CA ILE A 362 5.05 11.75 11.07
C ILE A 362 4.99 13.26 11.29
N LEU A 363 3.93 13.78 11.92
CA LEU A 363 3.82 15.20 12.25
C LEU A 363 4.97 15.66 13.14
N LEU A 364 5.33 14.87 14.16
CA LEU A 364 6.49 15.17 15.01
C LEU A 364 7.79 15.17 14.19
N THR A 365 7.94 14.23 13.26
CA THR A 365 9.07 14.21 12.31
C THR A 365 9.11 15.49 11.47
N ILE A 366 7.98 15.96 10.97
CA ILE A 366 7.88 17.21 10.21
C ILE A 366 8.34 18.39 11.06
N ILE A 367 7.86 18.51 12.28
CA ILE A 367 8.26 19.59 13.21
C ILE A 367 9.77 19.57 13.43
N ILE A 368 10.35 18.42 13.74
CA ILE A 368 11.81 18.27 13.94
C ILE A 368 12.57 18.63 12.66
N THR A 369 12.09 18.17 11.50
CA THR A 369 12.70 18.47 10.20
C THR A 369 12.74 19.98 9.91
N ILE A 370 11.65 20.70 10.19
CA ILE A 370 11.56 22.15 10.03
C ILE A 370 12.52 22.85 11.00
N LEU A 371 12.57 22.42 12.26
CA LEU A 371 13.50 23.00 13.25
C LEU A 371 14.98 22.79 12.91
N MET A 372 15.29 21.67 12.24
CA MET A 372 16.64 21.38 11.75
C MET A 372 16.97 22.05 10.42
N SER A 373 15.97 22.52 9.68
CA SER A 373 16.14 23.12 8.35
C SER A 373 16.49 24.59 8.46
N LYS A 374 17.43 25.04 7.61
CA LYS A 374 17.72 26.47 7.41
C LYS A 374 16.95 27.08 6.24
N LYS A 375 16.27 26.27 5.43
CA LYS A 375 15.63 26.69 4.17
C LYS A 375 14.11 26.67 4.21
N VAL A 376 13.53 25.85 5.06
CA VAL A 376 12.07 25.70 5.20
C VAL A 376 11.66 26.10 6.61
N ASN A 377 10.67 26.95 6.71
CA ASN A 377 10.08 27.40 7.97
C ASN A 377 8.62 26.94 8.12
N PHE A 378 7.98 27.21 9.24
CA PHE A 378 6.59 26.84 9.50
C PHE A 378 5.58 27.47 8.54
N LYS A 379 5.86 28.68 7.99
CA LYS A 379 5.02 29.31 6.97
C LYS A 379 5.06 28.54 5.66
N ASP A 380 6.24 28.09 5.25
CA ASP A 380 6.41 27.23 4.07
C ASP A 380 5.69 25.89 4.26
N ALA A 381 5.82 25.29 5.43
CA ALA A 381 5.12 24.05 5.77
C ALA A 381 3.58 24.23 5.72
N GLY A 382 3.06 25.36 6.21
CA GLY A 382 1.62 25.69 6.10
C GLY A 382 1.17 25.84 4.64
N ARG A 383 1.98 26.48 3.79
CA ARG A 383 1.73 26.58 2.34
C ARG A 383 1.72 25.20 1.68
N LEU A 384 2.72 24.37 1.97
CA LEU A 384 2.83 23.00 1.45
C LEU A 384 1.70 22.11 1.96
N PHE A 385 1.25 22.28 3.20
CA PHE A 385 0.06 21.61 3.72
C PHE A 385 -1.18 21.96 2.89
N GLY A 386 -1.40 23.25 2.59
CA GLY A 386 -2.51 23.67 1.72
C GLY A 386 -2.45 23.05 0.32
N VAL A 387 -1.26 22.93 -0.26
CA VAL A 387 -1.05 22.24 -1.56
C VAL A 387 -1.35 20.74 -1.42
N THR A 388 -0.83 20.10 -0.39
CA THR A 388 -1.05 18.67 -0.12
C THR A 388 -2.54 18.37 0.10
N PHE A 389 -3.23 19.22 0.85
CA PHE A 389 -4.67 19.10 1.08
C PHE A 389 -5.45 19.16 -0.25
N LYS A 390 -5.15 20.16 -1.11
CA LYS A 390 -5.80 20.30 -2.42
C LYS A 390 -5.58 19.08 -3.34
N GLU A 391 -4.45 18.42 -3.24
CA GLU A 391 -4.14 17.23 -4.03
C GLU A 391 -4.82 15.97 -3.48
N LEU A 392 -4.89 15.83 -2.15
CA LEU A 392 -5.27 14.58 -1.50
C LEU A 392 -6.71 14.55 -0.95
N TRP A 393 -7.43 15.66 -0.89
CA TRP A 393 -8.78 15.67 -0.30
C TRP A 393 -9.75 14.75 -1.04
N LEU A 394 -9.71 14.68 -2.38
CA LEU A 394 -10.55 13.77 -3.16
C LEU A 394 -10.18 12.29 -2.97
N PRO A 395 -8.90 11.88 -3.04
CA PRO A 395 -8.48 10.53 -2.65
C PRO A 395 -8.92 10.15 -1.24
N VAL A 396 -8.70 11.01 -0.25
CA VAL A 396 -9.10 10.75 1.14
C VAL A 396 -10.62 10.62 1.27
N LEU A 397 -11.37 11.51 0.64
CA LEU A 397 -12.83 11.45 0.63
C LEU A 397 -13.34 10.17 -0.04
N THR A 398 -12.68 9.71 -1.11
CA THR A 398 -13.00 8.43 -1.75
C THR A 398 -12.80 7.26 -0.77
N ILE A 399 -11.71 7.27 -0.01
CA ILE A 399 -11.46 6.26 1.05
C ILE A 399 -12.60 6.31 2.10
N CYS A 400 -13.05 7.49 2.52
CA CYS A 400 -14.16 7.63 3.48
C CYS A 400 -15.44 6.95 2.97
N PHE A 401 -15.83 7.19 1.72
CA PHE A 401 -17.00 6.55 1.11
C PHE A 401 -16.84 5.02 1.03
N ILE A 402 -15.67 4.53 0.63
CA ILE A 402 -15.38 3.11 0.52
C ILE A 402 -15.43 2.43 1.90
N LEU A 403 -14.89 3.06 2.94
CA LEU A 403 -14.97 2.55 4.30
C LEU A 403 -16.42 2.56 4.83
N ALA A 404 -17.22 3.56 4.50
CA ALA A 404 -18.64 3.57 4.82
C ALA A 404 -19.36 2.38 4.17
N ILE A 405 -19.11 2.10 2.88
CA ILE A 405 -19.64 0.90 2.19
C ILE A 405 -19.22 -0.37 2.93
N SER A 406 -17.93 -0.48 3.27
CA SER A 406 -17.38 -1.63 3.98
C SER A 406 -18.03 -1.86 5.35
N LYS A 407 -18.27 -0.79 6.12
CA LYS A 407 -18.98 -0.87 7.41
C LYS A 407 -20.43 -1.31 7.23
N ILE A 408 -21.16 -0.71 6.28
CA ILE A 408 -22.54 -1.09 6.02
C ILE A 408 -22.63 -2.56 5.60
N THR A 409 -21.79 -3.01 4.66
CA THR A 409 -21.79 -4.40 4.19
C THR A 409 -21.46 -5.40 5.30
N THR A 410 -20.55 -5.03 6.21
CA THR A 410 -20.20 -5.87 7.37
C THR A 410 -21.32 -5.90 8.39
N TYR A 411 -21.91 -4.75 8.74
CA TYR A 411 -22.94 -4.66 9.79
C TYR A 411 -24.28 -5.23 9.35
N SER A 412 -24.66 -5.08 8.09
CA SER A 412 -25.89 -5.63 7.52
C SER A 412 -25.85 -7.13 7.23
N GLY A 413 -24.66 -7.77 7.27
CA GLY A 413 -24.51 -9.17 6.88
C GLY A 413 -24.35 -9.41 5.38
N LEU A 414 -24.29 -8.34 4.54
CA LEU A 414 -24.02 -8.47 3.10
C LEU A 414 -22.69 -9.21 2.84
N SER A 415 -21.62 -8.84 3.57
CA SER A 415 -20.32 -9.53 3.45
C SER A 415 -20.41 -11.00 3.85
N ALA A 416 -21.20 -11.34 4.87
CA ALA A 416 -21.42 -12.72 5.30
C ALA A 416 -22.21 -13.52 4.26
N ALA A 417 -23.27 -12.92 3.66
CA ALA A 417 -24.04 -13.54 2.60
C ALA A 417 -23.17 -13.85 1.36
N MET A 418 -22.37 -12.87 0.92
CA MET A 418 -21.40 -13.08 -0.17
C MET A 418 -20.38 -14.16 0.19
N GLY A 419 -19.81 -14.08 1.40
CA GLY A 419 -18.83 -15.05 1.89
C GLY A 419 -19.38 -16.48 1.84
N GLN A 420 -20.59 -16.71 2.34
CA GLN A 420 -21.23 -18.04 2.29
C GLN A 420 -21.57 -18.50 0.87
N GLY A 421 -22.00 -17.59 0.00
CA GLY A 421 -22.24 -17.93 -1.41
C GLY A 421 -20.97 -18.36 -2.13
N ILE A 422 -19.88 -17.60 -1.94
CA ILE A 422 -18.57 -17.87 -2.53
C ILE A 422 -17.91 -19.09 -1.88
N ALA A 423 -18.16 -19.34 -0.60
CA ALA A 423 -17.60 -20.50 0.13
C ALA A 423 -18.05 -21.85 -0.46
N LYS A 424 -19.11 -21.88 -1.30
CA LYS A 424 -19.45 -23.06 -2.10
C LYS A 424 -18.35 -23.47 -3.08
N ALA A 425 -17.41 -22.58 -3.42
CA ALA A 425 -16.19 -22.93 -4.15
C ALA A 425 -15.24 -23.78 -3.30
N GLY A 426 -15.47 -23.85 -1.98
CA GLY A 426 -14.71 -24.70 -1.05
C GLY A 426 -13.21 -24.43 -1.11
N ASN A 427 -12.45 -25.50 -1.10
CA ASN A 427 -10.97 -25.45 -1.09
C ASN A 427 -10.33 -24.85 -2.37
N VAL A 428 -11.11 -24.50 -3.39
CA VAL A 428 -10.62 -23.77 -4.57
C VAL A 428 -10.54 -22.27 -4.31
N PHE A 429 -11.25 -21.75 -3.32
CA PHE A 429 -11.28 -20.30 -3.05
C PHE A 429 -9.91 -19.67 -2.77
N PRO A 430 -8.94 -20.30 -2.10
CA PRO A 430 -7.60 -19.74 -1.94
C PRO A 430 -6.90 -19.40 -3.27
N VAL A 431 -7.22 -20.08 -4.38
CA VAL A 431 -6.75 -19.72 -5.72
C VAL A 431 -7.47 -18.46 -6.23
N LEU A 432 -8.75 -18.29 -5.92
CA LEU A 432 -9.55 -17.15 -6.38
C LEU A 432 -9.31 -15.89 -5.55
N SER A 433 -8.87 -16.01 -4.31
CA SER A 433 -8.64 -14.91 -3.38
C SER A 433 -7.68 -13.84 -3.94
N PRO A 434 -6.49 -14.17 -4.46
CA PRO A 434 -5.61 -13.19 -5.10
C PRO A 434 -6.21 -12.55 -6.36
N ILE A 435 -7.03 -13.28 -7.11
CA ILE A 435 -7.69 -12.77 -8.33
C ILE A 435 -8.67 -11.65 -7.97
N LEU A 436 -9.44 -11.80 -6.89
CA LEU A 436 -10.32 -10.74 -6.39
C LEU A 436 -9.52 -9.49 -6.02
N GLY A 437 -8.41 -9.65 -5.31
CA GLY A 437 -7.50 -8.57 -5.00
C GLY A 437 -6.92 -7.90 -6.25
N TRP A 438 -6.52 -8.70 -7.23
CA TRP A 438 -5.99 -8.22 -8.51
C TRP A 438 -7.02 -7.39 -9.28
N ILE A 439 -8.27 -7.87 -9.41
CA ILE A 439 -9.37 -7.13 -10.05
C ILE A 439 -9.62 -5.83 -9.30
N GLY A 440 -9.72 -5.88 -7.97
CA GLY A 440 -10.00 -4.71 -7.15
C GLY A 440 -8.97 -3.60 -7.29
N VAL A 441 -7.66 -3.92 -7.28
CA VAL A 441 -6.60 -2.91 -7.46
C VAL A 441 -6.45 -2.49 -8.92
N PHE A 442 -6.61 -3.40 -9.89
CA PHE A 442 -6.63 -3.01 -11.30
C PHE A 442 -7.62 -1.86 -11.53
N MET A 443 -8.79 -1.94 -10.91
CA MET A 443 -9.88 -0.97 -11.11
C MET A 443 -9.71 0.30 -10.26
N THR A 444 -9.28 0.16 -9.01
CA THR A 444 -9.19 1.28 -8.07
C THR A 444 -7.83 1.98 -8.07
N GLY A 445 -6.78 1.31 -8.53
CA GLY A 445 -5.39 1.75 -8.41
C GLY A 445 -4.86 1.75 -6.97
N SER A 446 -5.62 1.26 -5.99
CA SER A 446 -5.33 1.40 -4.57
C SER A 446 -5.51 0.09 -3.80
N VAL A 447 -4.43 -0.40 -3.21
CA VAL A 447 -4.47 -1.59 -2.33
C VAL A 447 -5.27 -1.31 -1.05
N VAL A 448 -5.25 -0.07 -0.55
CA VAL A 448 -6.07 0.36 0.61
C VAL A 448 -7.56 0.21 0.31
N ASN A 449 -8.01 0.76 -0.83
CA ASN A 449 -9.40 0.67 -1.26
C ASN A 449 -9.83 -0.77 -1.48
N ASN A 450 -8.94 -1.57 -2.09
CA ASN A 450 -9.16 -2.99 -2.32
C ASN A 450 -9.36 -3.76 -1.00
N ASN A 451 -8.45 -3.60 -0.04
CA ASN A 451 -8.58 -4.27 1.26
C ASN A 451 -9.83 -3.77 2.02
N SER A 452 -10.14 -2.47 1.93
CA SER A 452 -11.36 -1.94 2.55
C SER A 452 -12.64 -2.59 2.02
N LEU A 453 -12.69 -2.92 0.74
CA LEU A 453 -13.86 -3.54 0.10
C LEU A 453 -13.89 -5.07 0.26
N PHE A 454 -12.77 -5.73 0.04
CA PHE A 454 -12.74 -7.19 -0.12
C PHE A 454 -12.26 -7.94 1.12
N ALA A 455 -11.50 -7.33 2.04
CA ALA A 455 -11.05 -8.04 3.23
C ALA A 455 -12.19 -8.59 4.09
N PRO A 456 -13.36 -7.90 4.28
CA PRO A 456 -14.48 -8.49 4.99
C PRO A 456 -15.04 -9.75 4.33
N ILE A 457 -15.02 -9.80 3.00
CA ILE A 457 -15.47 -10.98 2.24
C ILE A 457 -14.47 -12.12 2.40
N GLN A 458 -13.17 -11.80 2.23
CA GLN A 458 -12.07 -12.76 2.39
C GLN A 458 -12.11 -13.43 3.78
N ALA A 459 -12.25 -12.62 4.84
CA ALA A 459 -12.35 -13.11 6.21
C ALA A 459 -13.61 -13.95 6.44
N SER A 460 -14.75 -13.55 5.86
CA SER A 460 -16.00 -14.31 5.97
C SER A 460 -15.92 -15.66 5.25
N VAL A 461 -15.32 -15.71 4.05
CA VAL A 461 -15.09 -16.98 3.33
C VAL A 461 -14.15 -17.88 4.11
N ALA A 462 -13.05 -17.32 4.64
CA ALA A 462 -12.07 -18.06 5.42
C ALA A 462 -12.71 -18.84 6.58
N GLN A 463 -13.61 -18.18 7.32
CA GLN A 463 -14.37 -18.81 8.39
C GLN A 463 -15.24 -19.97 7.91
N GLN A 464 -15.85 -19.84 6.72
CA GLN A 464 -16.75 -20.85 6.18
C GLN A 464 -16.01 -22.09 5.66
N ILE A 465 -14.84 -21.90 5.06
CA ILE A 465 -14.04 -23.02 4.51
C ILE A 465 -13.00 -23.57 5.49
N GLY A 466 -12.93 -23.00 6.70
CA GLY A 466 -12.00 -23.46 7.75
C GLY A 466 -10.53 -23.16 7.48
N THR A 467 -10.22 -22.08 6.72
CA THR A 467 -8.84 -21.64 6.45
C THR A 467 -8.50 -20.34 7.20
N SER A 468 -7.23 -19.95 7.21
CA SER A 468 -6.78 -18.73 7.87
C SER A 468 -7.34 -17.47 7.20
N GLY A 469 -8.05 -16.64 7.98
CA GLY A 469 -8.52 -15.34 7.52
C GLY A 469 -7.39 -14.38 7.19
N SER A 470 -6.31 -14.40 7.97
CA SER A 470 -5.11 -13.61 7.71
C SER A 470 -4.44 -14.02 6.39
N LEU A 471 -4.43 -15.31 6.04
CA LEU A 471 -3.91 -15.80 4.76
C LEU A 471 -4.73 -15.27 3.58
N LEU A 472 -6.06 -15.38 3.61
CA LEU A 472 -6.88 -14.92 2.49
C LEU A 472 -6.88 -13.39 2.32
N VAL A 473 -6.88 -12.63 3.42
CA VAL A 473 -6.74 -11.17 3.37
C VAL A 473 -5.36 -10.76 2.85
N SER A 474 -4.30 -11.47 3.24
CA SER A 474 -2.95 -11.24 2.70
C SER A 474 -2.87 -11.57 1.21
N ALA A 475 -3.51 -12.66 0.77
CA ALA A 475 -3.58 -13.07 -0.63
C ALA A 475 -4.31 -12.02 -1.48
N ASN A 476 -5.42 -11.46 -0.97
CA ASN A 476 -6.11 -10.31 -1.56
C ASN A 476 -5.18 -9.10 -1.69
N THR A 477 -4.39 -8.80 -0.67
CA THR A 477 -3.44 -7.69 -0.64
C THR A 477 -2.34 -7.89 -1.70
N VAL A 478 -1.67 -9.04 -1.70
CA VAL A 478 -0.53 -9.34 -2.59
C VAL A 478 -1.00 -9.50 -4.04
N GLY A 479 -2.17 -10.13 -4.26
CA GLY A 479 -2.82 -10.17 -5.57
C GLY A 479 -3.09 -8.77 -6.11
N GLY A 480 -3.57 -7.88 -5.25
CA GLY A 480 -3.76 -6.47 -5.57
C GLY A 480 -2.46 -5.76 -5.96
N VAL A 481 -1.36 -6.03 -5.27
CA VAL A 481 -0.04 -5.46 -5.62
C VAL A 481 0.40 -5.87 -7.03
N ALA A 482 0.16 -7.13 -7.44
CA ALA A 482 0.45 -7.56 -8.80
C ALA A 482 -0.37 -6.78 -9.85
N ALA A 483 -1.59 -6.35 -9.53
CA ALA A 483 -2.42 -5.52 -10.41
C ALA A 483 -1.96 -4.06 -10.49
N LYS A 484 -1.25 -3.56 -9.49
CA LYS A 484 -0.75 -2.18 -9.46
C LYS A 484 0.15 -1.88 -10.66
N LEU A 485 0.85 -2.90 -11.20
CA LEU A 485 1.69 -2.82 -12.38
C LEU A 485 0.93 -2.39 -13.64
N ILE A 486 -0.36 -2.67 -13.70
CA ILE A 486 -1.21 -2.47 -14.87
C ILE A 486 -2.43 -1.58 -14.58
N SER A 487 -2.58 -1.10 -13.35
CA SER A 487 -3.73 -0.25 -13.03
C SER A 487 -3.67 1.05 -13.85
N PRO A 488 -4.81 1.51 -14.41
CA PRO A 488 -4.85 2.72 -15.23
C PRO A 488 -4.25 3.94 -14.51
N GLN A 489 -4.43 4.03 -13.19
CA GLN A 489 -3.87 5.11 -12.40
C GLN A 489 -2.33 5.06 -12.37
N SER A 490 -1.73 3.89 -12.08
CA SER A 490 -0.26 3.74 -12.04
C SER A 490 0.36 3.96 -13.42
N ILE A 491 -0.27 3.44 -14.47
CA ILE A 491 0.15 3.63 -15.86
C ILE A 491 0.13 5.11 -16.25
N ALA A 492 -0.96 5.83 -15.93
CA ALA A 492 -1.08 7.26 -16.25
C ALA A 492 -0.02 8.10 -15.50
N ILE A 493 0.23 7.81 -14.22
CA ILE A 493 1.30 8.47 -13.45
C ILE A 493 2.66 8.21 -14.08
N ALA A 494 2.94 6.96 -14.44
CA ALA A 494 4.21 6.55 -15.02
C ALA A 494 4.47 7.21 -16.37
N THR A 495 3.48 7.22 -17.28
CA THR A 495 3.62 7.85 -18.61
C THR A 495 3.75 9.37 -18.52
N ALA A 496 3.00 10.01 -17.62
CA ALA A 496 3.11 11.45 -17.37
C ALA A 496 4.50 11.83 -16.85
N ALA A 497 5.05 11.07 -15.89
CA ALA A 497 6.34 11.34 -15.27
C ALA A 497 7.50 11.30 -16.29
N VAL A 498 7.45 10.36 -17.22
CA VAL A 498 8.47 10.23 -18.28
C VAL A 498 8.11 10.98 -19.58
N LYS A 499 7.13 11.88 -19.51
CA LYS A 499 6.67 12.72 -20.66
C LYS A 499 6.23 11.90 -21.89
N GLN A 500 5.58 10.76 -21.65
CA GLN A 500 5.05 9.85 -22.69
C GLN A 500 3.51 9.72 -22.60
N VAL A 501 2.83 10.84 -22.31
CA VAL A 501 1.36 10.90 -22.29
C VAL A 501 0.80 10.45 -23.64
N GLY A 502 -0.24 9.61 -23.65
CA GLY A 502 -0.82 9.00 -24.84
C GLY A 502 -0.25 7.61 -25.19
N LYS A 503 0.81 7.15 -24.49
CA LYS A 503 1.40 5.81 -24.68
C LYS A 503 1.04 4.83 -23.55
N GLU A 504 -0.07 5.10 -22.85
CA GLU A 504 -0.55 4.27 -21.74
C GLU A 504 -0.79 2.82 -22.17
N SER A 505 -1.39 2.62 -23.36
CA SER A 505 -1.65 1.28 -23.89
C SER A 505 -0.37 0.50 -24.23
N GLU A 506 0.70 1.18 -24.63
CA GLU A 506 1.99 0.56 -24.91
C GLU A 506 2.64 0.11 -23.61
N LEU A 507 2.68 0.97 -22.60
CA LEU A 507 3.21 0.65 -21.27
C LEU A 507 2.42 -0.49 -20.62
N LEU A 508 1.08 -0.47 -20.71
CA LEU A 508 0.22 -1.54 -20.22
C LEU A 508 0.59 -2.89 -20.84
N LYS A 509 0.76 -2.95 -22.17
CA LYS A 509 1.17 -4.19 -22.86
C LYS A 509 2.54 -4.69 -22.37
N MET A 510 3.47 -3.78 -22.09
CA MET A 510 4.80 -4.14 -21.56
C MET A 510 4.73 -4.74 -20.17
N THR A 511 3.86 -4.25 -19.29
CA THR A 511 3.75 -4.67 -17.88
C THR A 511 2.80 -5.85 -17.67
N LEU A 512 1.81 -6.05 -18.54
CA LEU A 512 0.75 -7.05 -18.39
C LEU A 512 1.29 -8.47 -18.16
N LYS A 513 2.29 -8.89 -18.93
CA LYS A 513 2.87 -10.22 -18.81
C LYS A 513 3.47 -10.46 -17.42
N TYR A 514 4.11 -9.45 -16.82
CA TYR A 514 4.69 -9.57 -15.48
C TYR A 514 3.60 -9.60 -14.41
N SER A 515 2.57 -8.76 -14.55
CA SER A 515 1.42 -8.78 -13.65
C SER A 515 0.71 -10.14 -13.65
N VAL A 516 0.44 -10.71 -14.84
CA VAL A 516 -0.23 -12.01 -14.97
C VAL A 516 0.66 -13.16 -14.43
N CYS A 517 1.96 -13.15 -14.73
CA CYS A 517 2.88 -14.17 -14.18
C CYS A 517 2.95 -14.12 -12.66
N LEU A 518 3.00 -12.90 -12.05
CA LEU A 518 2.96 -12.74 -10.61
C LEU A 518 1.63 -13.23 -10.04
N LEU A 519 0.51 -12.89 -10.66
CA LEU A 519 -0.81 -13.35 -10.22
C LEU A 519 -0.91 -14.89 -10.21
N ILE A 520 -0.48 -15.54 -11.29
CA ILE A 520 -0.48 -17.02 -11.39
C ILE A 520 0.35 -17.61 -10.26
N PHE A 521 1.55 -17.08 -10.03
CA PHE A 521 2.41 -17.51 -8.93
C PHE A 521 1.70 -17.33 -7.58
N ILE A 522 1.11 -16.16 -7.30
CA ILE A 522 0.43 -15.87 -6.05
C ILE A 522 -0.77 -16.80 -5.84
N CYS A 523 -1.55 -17.09 -6.88
CA CYS A 523 -2.69 -18.01 -6.80
C CYS A 523 -2.25 -19.43 -6.41
N ILE A 524 -1.23 -19.96 -7.10
CA ILE A 524 -0.70 -21.31 -6.82
C ILE A 524 -0.09 -21.34 -5.41
N TRP A 525 0.69 -20.33 -5.05
CA TRP A 525 1.36 -20.28 -3.75
C TRP A 525 0.38 -20.12 -2.59
N THR A 526 -0.65 -19.27 -2.74
CA THR A 526 -1.73 -19.13 -1.74
C THR A 526 -2.48 -20.45 -1.54
N PHE A 527 -2.74 -21.19 -2.63
CA PHE A 527 -3.33 -22.52 -2.53
C PHE A 527 -2.45 -23.49 -1.74
N ILE A 528 -1.14 -23.53 -2.04
CA ILE A 528 -0.19 -24.36 -1.28
C ILE A 528 -0.20 -23.98 0.20
N LEU A 529 -0.12 -22.68 0.52
CA LEU A 529 -0.15 -22.20 1.91
C LEU A 529 -1.47 -22.52 2.62
N SER A 530 -2.58 -22.62 1.91
CA SER A 530 -3.88 -22.98 2.49
C SER A 530 -4.00 -24.47 2.85
N LEU A 531 -3.09 -25.30 2.38
CA LEU A 531 -3.03 -26.74 2.69
C LEU A 531 -2.10 -27.06 3.89
N LEU A 532 -1.27 -26.09 4.30
CA LEU A 532 -0.36 -26.19 5.45
C LEU A 532 -1.02 -25.75 6.73
#